data_cd37ba5cbfcd715f68aea84fddae8079
#
_entry.id   cd37ba5cbfcd715f68aea84fddae8079
#
_cell.length_a   1.000
_cell.length_b   1.000
_cell.length_c   1.000
_cell.angle_alpha   90.00
_cell.angle_beta   90.00
_cell.angle_gamma   90.00
#
_symmetry.space_group_name_H-M   'P 1'
#
loop_
_entity.id
_entity.type
_entity.pdbx_description
1 polymer ?
#
loop_
_entity_poly.entity_id
_entity_poly.type
_entity_poly.pdbx_seq_one_letter_code
_entity_poly.pdbx_strand_id
1 'polypeptide(L)'
;MSLEQTQVDNFETILASLSEPLPENVIRQRVGWRDSSGEEHRVDYIEWYTAADILDRVCPDWSHEVCDISVIGDMVAVTAAITIRGITRCGVGVGSAHDEKGIKGAEHDALKRAAIKFGLGRALYQGHSKRKPAPDSEPTQTARRKDDKVSDKQLAAIYAIAKAKSLDAHLESMALFRSEPEQLSRSSASELIDHLRNVRISA
;
A
#
# COMPACT_ATOMS: atom_id res chain seq x y z
N MET A 1 6.55 -43.15 3.28
CA MET A 1 6.34 -41.69 3.19
C MET A 1 5.39 -41.32 4.31
N SER A 2 5.77 -40.34 5.15
CA SER A 2 4.90 -39.88 6.26
C SER A 2 3.73 -39.09 5.69
N LEU A 3 2.56 -39.12 6.38
CA LEU A 3 1.38 -38.30 6.02
C LEU A 3 1.72 -36.81 5.95
N GLU A 4 2.63 -36.36 6.81
CA GLU A 4 3.14 -34.98 6.81
C GLU A 4 3.87 -34.63 5.50
N GLN A 5 4.71 -35.52 4.97
CA GLN A 5 5.44 -35.32 3.73
C GLN A 5 4.48 -35.20 2.53
N THR A 6 3.45 -36.03 2.47
CA THR A 6 2.41 -35.98 1.42
C THR A 6 1.60 -34.70 1.48
N GLN A 7 1.38 -34.14 2.67
CA GLN A 7 0.63 -32.88 2.86
C GLN A 7 1.45 -31.66 2.45
N VAL A 8 2.76 -31.66 2.71
CA VAL A 8 3.70 -30.61 2.28
C VAL A 8 3.82 -30.59 0.76
N ASP A 9 4.06 -31.76 0.15
CA ASP A 9 4.18 -31.90 -1.32
C ASP A 9 2.91 -31.41 -2.04
N ASN A 10 1.72 -31.65 -1.47
CA ASN A 10 0.45 -31.17 -2.01
C ASN A 10 0.31 -29.64 -1.88
N PHE A 11 0.74 -29.05 -0.76
CA PHE A 11 0.67 -27.61 -0.59
C PHE A 11 1.61 -26.85 -1.54
N GLU A 12 2.83 -27.34 -1.76
CA GLU A 12 3.77 -26.74 -2.72
C GLU A 12 3.22 -26.79 -4.15
N THR A 13 2.56 -27.89 -4.54
CA THR A 13 1.90 -28.01 -5.83
C THR A 13 0.77 -26.98 -5.98
N ILE A 14 -0.04 -26.77 -4.95
CA ILE A 14 -1.09 -25.73 -4.93
C ILE A 14 -0.48 -24.34 -5.09
N LEU A 15 0.59 -24.02 -4.35
CA LEU A 15 1.26 -22.72 -4.47
C LEU A 15 1.84 -22.51 -5.87
N ALA A 16 2.41 -23.53 -6.49
CA ALA A 16 2.91 -23.48 -7.86
C ALA A 16 1.78 -23.15 -8.83
N SER A 17 0.66 -23.87 -8.76
CA SER A 17 -0.52 -23.65 -9.62
C SER A 17 -1.15 -22.28 -9.41
N LEU A 18 -1.25 -21.78 -8.16
CA LEU A 18 -1.75 -20.43 -7.87
C LEU A 18 -0.81 -19.33 -8.36
N SER A 19 0.48 -19.62 -8.53
CA SER A 19 1.49 -18.68 -8.99
C SER A 19 1.64 -18.63 -10.51
N GLU A 20 0.93 -19.48 -11.24
CA GLU A 20 0.92 -19.45 -12.70
C GLU A 20 0.42 -18.09 -13.23
N PRO A 21 0.94 -17.63 -14.38
CA PRO A 21 0.44 -16.43 -15.04
C PRO A 21 -1.06 -16.54 -15.33
N LEU A 22 -1.79 -15.47 -15.00
CA LEU A 22 -3.22 -15.43 -15.27
C LEU A 22 -3.48 -15.24 -16.77
N PRO A 23 -4.52 -15.88 -17.34
CA PRO A 23 -4.94 -15.63 -18.70
C PRO A 23 -5.36 -14.17 -18.90
N GLU A 24 -5.04 -13.59 -20.05
CA GLU A 24 -5.32 -12.17 -20.35
C GLU A 24 -6.82 -11.85 -20.27
N ASN A 25 -7.70 -12.80 -20.62
CA ASN A 25 -9.16 -12.61 -20.64
C ASN A 25 -9.77 -12.37 -19.24
N VAL A 26 -9.08 -12.73 -18.15
CA VAL A 26 -9.54 -12.48 -16.78
C VAL A 26 -8.92 -11.23 -16.17
N ILE A 27 -7.91 -10.64 -16.83
CA ILE A 27 -7.27 -9.42 -16.37
C ILE A 27 -8.10 -8.21 -16.82
N ARG A 28 -8.36 -7.29 -15.90
CA ARG A 28 -9.06 -6.03 -16.15
C ARG A 28 -8.11 -4.87 -15.91
N GLN A 29 -8.43 -3.71 -16.48
CA GLN A 29 -7.68 -2.48 -16.31
C GLN A 29 -8.55 -1.39 -15.70
N ARG A 30 -7.98 -0.62 -14.78
CA ARG A 30 -8.60 0.61 -14.26
C ARG A 30 -7.55 1.71 -14.15
N VAL A 31 -8.00 2.96 -14.08
CA VAL A 31 -7.12 4.07 -13.75
C VAL A 31 -6.64 3.88 -12.31
N GLY A 32 -5.34 3.77 -12.11
CA GLY A 32 -4.70 3.66 -10.80
C GLY A 32 -4.44 5.04 -10.21
N TRP A 33 -3.77 5.89 -10.97
CA TRP A 33 -3.48 7.28 -10.58
C TRP A 33 -3.28 8.16 -11.82
N ARG A 34 -3.35 9.47 -11.61
CA ARG A 34 -2.94 10.47 -12.59
C ARG A 34 -1.67 11.15 -12.09
N ASP A 35 -0.73 11.35 -12.98
CA ASP A 35 0.49 12.08 -12.63
C ASP A 35 0.26 13.61 -12.64
N SER A 36 1.32 14.38 -12.36
CA SER A 36 1.27 15.83 -12.32
C SER A 36 1.01 16.49 -13.69
N SER A 37 1.20 15.75 -14.80
CA SER A 37 0.88 16.19 -16.16
C SER A 37 -0.58 15.90 -16.55
N GLY A 38 -1.31 15.14 -15.71
CA GLY A 38 -2.67 14.68 -15.96
C GLY A 38 -2.75 13.37 -16.73
N GLU A 39 -1.62 12.71 -17.01
CA GLU A 39 -1.58 11.43 -17.68
C GLU A 39 -2.13 10.33 -16.78
N GLU A 40 -3.01 9.47 -17.33
CA GLU A 40 -3.62 8.36 -16.62
C GLU A 40 -2.73 7.13 -16.63
N HIS A 41 -2.34 6.66 -15.45
CA HIS A 41 -1.64 5.40 -15.27
C HIS A 41 -2.63 4.29 -14.94
N ARG A 42 -2.74 3.31 -15.85
CA ARG A 42 -3.62 2.16 -15.67
C ARG A 42 -2.93 1.06 -14.90
N VAL A 43 -3.72 0.37 -14.09
CA VAL A 43 -3.29 -0.79 -13.30
C VAL A 43 -4.11 -2.01 -13.67
N ASP A 44 -3.42 -3.12 -13.84
CA ASP A 44 -4.06 -4.40 -14.08
C ASP A 44 -4.59 -4.96 -12.75
N TYR A 45 -5.76 -5.58 -12.80
CA TYR A 45 -6.37 -6.22 -11.63
C TYR A 45 -7.25 -7.38 -12.05
N ILE A 46 -7.64 -8.21 -11.09
CA ILE A 46 -8.72 -9.19 -11.27
C ILE A 46 -9.89 -8.86 -10.34
N GLU A 47 -11.05 -9.29 -10.73
CA GLU A 47 -12.23 -9.21 -9.88
C GLU A 47 -12.13 -10.23 -8.73
N TRP A 48 -12.80 -9.97 -7.62
CA TRP A 48 -12.77 -10.84 -6.44
C TRP A 48 -13.32 -12.24 -6.76
N TYR A 49 -14.39 -12.33 -7.54
CA TYR A 49 -14.99 -13.61 -7.95
C TYR A 49 -14.05 -14.42 -8.86
N THR A 50 -13.23 -13.76 -9.67
CA THR A 50 -12.17 -14.45 -10.45
C THR A 50 -11.15 -15.11 -9.53
N ALA A 51 -10.78 -14.43 -8.44
CA ALA A 51 -9.90 -15.03 -7.45
C ALA A 51 -10.54 -16.23 -6.75
N ALA A 52 -11.82 -16.12 -6.39
CA ALA A 52 -12.58 -17.23 -5.81
C ALA A 52 -12.70 -18.42 -6.79
N ASP A 53 -13.06 -18.19 -8.05
CA ASP A 53 -13.17 -19.23 -9.09
C ASP A 53 -11.83 -20.01 -9.28
N ILE A 54 -10.69 -19.30 -9.17
CA ILE A 54 -9.38 -19.94 -9.27
C ILE A 54 -9.09 -20.78 -8.02
N LEU A 55 -9.40 -20.27 -6.84
CA LEU A 55 -9.24 -21.00 -5.57
C LEU A 55 -10.13 -22.25 -5.54
N ASP A 56 -11.39 -22.15 -5.95
CA ASP A 56 -12.33 -23.27 -6.06
C ASP A 56 -11.81 -24.39 -6.97
N ARG A 57 -11.16 -24.01 -8.06
CA ARG A 57 -10.61 -24.96 -9.03
C ARG A 57 -9.30 -25.61 -8.55
N VAL A 58 -8.41 -24.83 -7.91
CA VAL A 58 -7.05 -25.29 -7.55
C VAL A 58 -7.02 -25.96 -6.17
N CYS A 59 -7.83 -25.48 -5.24
CA CYS A 59 -7.85 -25.96 -3.85
C CYS A 59 -9.28 -25.87 -3.27
N PRO A 60 -10.23 -26.71 -3.69
CA PRO A 60 -11.65 -26.60 -3.37
C PRO A 60 -11.98 -26.67 -1.88
N ASP A 61 -11.05 -27.05 -1.05
CA ASP A 61 -11.11 -27.05 0.42
C ASP A 61 -10.61 -25.77 1.08
N TRP A 62 -10.39 -24.70 0.29
CA TRP A 62 -10.05 -23.40 0.85
C TRP A 62 -11.24 -22.80 1.65
N SER A 63 -10.91 -21.94 2.59
CA SER A 63 -11.92 -21.19 3.34
C SER A 63 -11.55 -19.71 3.41
N HIS A 64 -12.58 -18.87 3.54
CA HIS A 64 -12.47 -17.43 3.71
C HIS A 64 -13.21 -16.98 4.97
N GLU A 65 -12.62 -16.06 5.70
CA GLU A 65 -13.19 -15.46 6.91
C GLU A 65 -12.87 -13.98 6.96
N VAL A 66 -13.85 -13.16 7.31
CA VAL A 66 -13.64 -11.75 7.69
C VAL A 66 -13.28 -11.74 9.18
N CYS A 67 -12.03 -11.44 9.45
CA CYS A 67 -11.48 -11.49 10.82
C CYS A 67 -11.74 -10.21 11.61
N ASP A 68 -11.73 -9.05 10.94
CA ASP A 68 -11.89 -7.75 11.60
C ASP A 68 -12.43 -6.69 10.63
N ILE A 69 -13.21 -5.77 11.17
CA ILE A 69 -13.70 -4.58 10.48
C ILE A 69 -13.48 -3.40 11.42
N SER A 70 -12.59 -2.48 11.06
CA SER A 70 -12.24 -1.31 11.84
C SER A 70 -12.53 -0.03 11.07
N VAL A 71 -13.04 0.99 11.74
CA VAL A 71 -13.25 2.33 11.17
C VAL A 71 -12.16 3.27 11.66
N ILE A 72 -11.47 3.91 10.73
CA ILE A 72 -10.36 4.84 11.01
C ILE A 72 -10.66 6.16 10.28
N GLY A 73 -11.22 7.13 11.01
CA GLY A 73 -11.71 8.38 10.41
C GLY A 73 -12.80 8.08 9.37
N ASP A 74 -12.60 8.54 8.14
CA ASP A 74 -13.53 8.36 7.02
C ASP A 74 -13.31 7.06 6.24
N MET A 75 -12.47 6.16 6.76
CA MET A 75 -12.13 4.91 6.10
C MET A 75 -12.56 3.70 6.91
N VAL A 76 -12.92 2.64 6.22
CA VAL A 76 -13.09 1.30 6.76
C VAL A 76 -11.93 0.42 6.32
N ALA A 77 -11.34 -0.29 7.26
CA ALA A 77 -10.34 -1.33 7.02
C ALA A 77 -10.99 -2.69 7.32
N VAL A 78 -10.90 -3.61 6.38
CA VAL A 78 -11.37 -4.99 6.52
C VAL A 78 -10.17 -5.92 6.48
N THR A 79 -10.05 -6.78 7.48
CA THR A 79 -9.06 -7.86 7.49
C THR A 79 -9.78 -9.17 7.15
N ALA A 80 -9.36 -9.81 6.07
CA ALA A 80 -9.87 -11.10 5.66
C ALA A 80 -8.74 -12.14 5.65
N ALA A 81 -9.07 -13.37 6.04
CA ALA A 81 -8.18 -14.52 6.01
C ALA A 81 -8.60 -15.49 4.91
N ILE A 82 -7.63 -16.11 4.27
CA ILE A 82 -7.78 -17.31 3.45
C ILE A 82 -6.98 -18.43 4.10
N THR A 83 -7.59 -19.58 4.24
CA THR A 83 -6.92 -20.80 4.74
C THR A 83 -6.92 -21.84 3.64
N ILE A 84 -5.74 -22.38 3.32
CA ILE A 84 -5.51 -23.48 2.37
C ILE A 84 -4.67 -24.54 3.08
N ARG A 85 -5.17 -25.76 3.16
CA ARG A 85 -4.46 -26.87 3.83
C ARG A 85 -3.99 -26.54 5.25
N GLY A 86 -4.82 -25.82 6.01
CA GLY A 86 -4.50 -25.42 7.39
C GLY A 86 -3.53 -24.23 7.52
N ILE A 87 -3.01 -23.70 6.41
CA ILE A 87 -2.16 -22.50 6.41
C ILE A 87 -3.03 -21.27 6.14
N THR A 88 -3.03 -20.33 7.09
CA THR A 88 -3.83 -19.11 7.02
C THR A 88 -2.97 -17.89 6.67
N ARG A 89 -3.43 -17.08 5.72
CA ARG A 89 -2.82 -15.80 5.34
C ARG A 89 -3.89 -14.72 5.28
N CYS A 90 -3.64 -13.59 5.93
CA CYS A 90 -4.58 -12.47 5.99
C CYS A 90 -4.23 -11.40 4.97
N GLY A 91 -5.25 -10.73 4.44
CA GLY A 91 -5.15 -9.51 3.64
C GLY A 91 -5.92 -8.38 4.31
N VAL A 92 -5.51 -7.13 4.08
CA VAL A 92 -6.23 -5.94 4.55
C VAL A 92 -6.63 -5.11 3.34
N GLY A 93 -7.91 -4.85 3.21
CA GLY A 93 -8.47 -3.93 2.24
C GLY A 93 -8.98 -2.67 2.92
N VAL A 94 -9.00 -1.55 2.18
CA VAL A 94 -9.43 -0.25 2.70
C VAL A 94 -10.42 0.37 1.73
N GLY A 95 -11.47 0.99 2.27
CA GLY A 95 -12.49 1.69 1.50
C GLY A 95 -13.06 2.89 2.24
N SER A 96 -14.01 3.59 1.60
CA SER A 96 -14.79 4.65 2.26
C SER A 96 -15.73 4.04 3.29
N ALA A 97 -15.83 4.66 4.47
CA ALA A 97 -16.78 4.26 5.50
C ALA A 97 -18.20 4.86 5.26
N HIS A 98 -18.33 5.78 4.28
CA HIS A 98 -19.55 6.55 4.07
C HIS A 98 -20.55 5.90 3.11
N ASP A 99 -20.13 4.87 2.38
CA ASP A 99 -20.99 4.23 1.40
C ASP A 99 -20.78 2.71 1.33
N GLU A 100 -21.81 2.02 0.87
CA GLU A 100 -21.84 0.57 0.73
C GLU A 100 -20.75 0.06 -0.24
N LYS A 101 -20.40 0.85 -1.27
CA LYS A 101 -19.37 0.46 -2.26
C LYS A 101 -18.00 0.44 -1.62
N GLY A 102 -17.73 1.41 -0.74
CA GLY A 102 -16.46 1.46 0.00
C GLY A 102 -16.28 0.26 0.92
N ILE A 103 -17.32 -0.12 1.66
CA ILE A 103 -17.31 -1.27 2.57
C ILE A 103 -17.13 -2.59 1.79
N LYS A 104 -17.95 -2.81 0.76
CA LYS A 104 -17.81 -3.99 -0.12
C LYS A 104 -16.47 -4.04 -0.83
N GLY A 105 -15.99 -2.88 -1.31
CA GLY A 105 -14.70 -2.77 -1.96
C GLY A 105 -13.53 -3.13 -1.03
N ALA A 106 -13.62 -2.74 0.24
CA ALA A 106 -12.61 -3.08 1.26
C ALA A 106 -12.55 -4.59 1.50
N GLU A 107 -13.69 -5.28 1.62
CA GLU A 107 -13.74 -6.73 1.79
C GLU A 107 -13.17 -7.45 0.56
N HIS A 108 -13.63 -7.09 -0.65
CA HIS A 108 -13.13 -7.68 -1.90
C HIS A 108 -11.61 -7.47 -2.10
N ASP A 109 -11.08 -6.31 -1.69
CA ASP A 109 -9.64 -6.04 -1.75
C ASP A 109 -8.88 -6.88 -0.71
N ALA A 110 -9.43 -7.04 0.50
CA ALA A 110 -8.87 -7.88 1.55
C ALA A 110 -8.72 -9.34 1.11
N LEU A 111 -9.77 -9.92 0.52
CA LEU A 111 -9.75 -11.27 -0.05
C LEU A 111 -8.66 -11.42 -1.11
N LYS A 112 -8.59 -10.51 -2.08
CA LYS A 112 -7.56 -10.54 -3.14
C LYS A 112 -6.15 -10.43 -2.58
N ARG A 113 -5.93 -9.56 -1.59
CA ARG A 113 -4.64 -9.40 -0.91
C ARG A 113 -4.23 -10.64 -0.12
N ALA A 114 -5.17 -11.34 0.48
CA ALA A 114 -4.92 -12.64 1.09
C ALA A 114 -4.50 -13.69 0.05
N ALA A 115 -5.23 -13.77 -1.08
CA ALA A 115 -4.94 -14.70 -2.18
C ALA A 115 -3.57 -14.46 -2.83
N ILE A 116 -3.15 -13.19 -3.01
CA ILE A 116 -1.82 -12.83 -3.53
C ILE A 116 -0.69 -13.40 -2.66
N LYS A 117 -0.89 -13.51 -1.36
CA LYS A 117 0.11 -14.10 -0.48
C LYS A 117 0.32 -15.58 -0.76
N PHE A 118 -0.66 -16.29 -1.32
CA PHE A 118 -0.54 -17.65 -1.84
C PHE A 118 0.01 -17.73 -3.28
N GLY A 119 0.26 -16.61 -3.93
CA GLY A 119 0.81 -16.54 -5.29
C GLY A 119 -0.16 -16.01 -6.34
N LEU A 120 -1.48 -16.14 -6.11
CA LEU A 120 -2.50 -15.84 -7.08
C LEU A 120 -2.41 -14.38 -7.58
N GLY A 121 -2.19 -14.19 -8.88
CA GLY A 121 -2.11 -12.88 -9.50
C GLY A 121 -0.95 -12.00 -9.05
N ARG A 122 0.07 -12.55 -8.37
CA ARG A 122 1.23 -11.79 -7.86
C ARG A 122 1.95 -11.00 -8.94
N ALA A 123 2.03 -11.53 -10.17
CA ALA A 123 2.65 -10.87 -11.31
C ALA A 123 1.99 -9.53 -11.67
N LEU A 124 0.68 -9.36 -11.44
CA LEU A 124 -0.02 -8.11 -11.69
C LEU A 124 0.52 -6.96 -10.80
N TYR A 125 0.94 -7.28 -9.59
CA TYR A 125 1.51 -6.30 -8.65
C TYR A 125 2.99 -6.01 -8.89
N GLN A 126 3.72 -6.94 -9.52
CA GLN A 126 5.12 -6.75 -9.91
C GLN A 126 5.26 -5.86 -11.14
N GLY A 127 4.32 -5.91 -12.08
CA GLY A 127 4.31 -5.09 -13.31
C GLY A 127 4.16 -3.58 -13.06
N HIS A 128 3.59 -3.17 -11.93
CA HIS A 128 3.46 -1.76 -11.54
C HIS A 128 4.76 -1.18 -10.98
N SER A 129 5.76 -2.02 -10.71
CA SER A 129 7.14 -1.63 -10.39
C SER A 129 8.02 -1.62 -11.64
N LYS A 130 7.58 -1.07 -12.78
CA LYS A 130 8.49 -0.66 -13.86
C LYS A 130 9.27 0.59 -13.44
N ARG A 131 9.88 0.56 -12.27
CA ARG A 131 11.20 1.13 -12.06
C ARG A 131 12.18 0.14 -12.64
N LYS A 132 13.01 0.59 -13.61
CA LYS A 132 14.15 -0.17 -14.14
C LYS A 132 14.81 -0.95 -13.00
N PRO A 133 15.07 -2.26 -13.14
CA PRO A 133 15.94 -2.94 -12.20
C PRO A 133 17.29 -2.22 -12.23
N ALA A 134 17.71 -1.67 -11.10
CA ALA A 134 19.09 -1.30 -10.89
C ALA A 134 19.92 -2.60 -10.96
N PRO A 135 21.08 -2.60 -11.63
CA PRO A 135 21.96 -3.76 -11.62
C PRO A 135 22.38 -4.07 -10.18
N ASP A 136 22.50 -5.36 -9.91
CA ASP A 136 22.90 -5.98 -8.65
C ASP A 136 23.75 -5.08 -7.74
N SER A 137 23.23 -4.78 -6.57
CA SER A 137 24.03 -4.30 -5.46
C SER A 137 23.41 -4.76 -4.13
N GLU A 138 24.25 -5.36 -3.33
CA GLU A 138 24.06 -5.83 -1.96
C GLU A 138 23.37 -4.81 -1.04
N PRO A 139 22.81 -5.23 0.12
CA PRO A 139 22.06 -4.36 1.00
C PRO A 139 23.00 -3.37 1.71
N THR A 140 23.20 -2.21 1.12
CA THR A 140 23.87 -1.09 1.78
C THR A 140 22.82 -0.07 2.19
N GLN A 141 22.82 0.24 3.47
CA GLN A 141 22.05 1.29 4.11
C GLN A 141 22.24 2.63 3.38
N THR A 142 21.13 3.41 3.33
CA THR A 142 21.11 4.81 2.92
C THR A 142 21.30 5.13 1.42
N ALA A 143 20.24 4.90 0.60
CA ALA A 143 20.05 5.70 -0.61
C ALA A 143 18.95 6.75 -0.36
N ARG A 144 19.34 7.96 0.00
CA ARG A 144 18.49 9.16 0.00
C ARG A 144 17.89 9.35 -1.40
N ARG A 145 16.58 9.19 -1.54
CA ARG A 145 15.85 9.44 -2.79
C ARG A 145 15.94 10.92 -3.15
N LYS A 146 16.36 11.22 -4.37
CA LYS A 146 16.48 12.58 -4.94
C LYS A 146 15.14 13.35 -5.04
N ASP A 147 14.01 12.68 -4.78
CA ASP A 147 12.64 13.22 -4.81
C ASP A 147 12.04 13.50 -3.42
N ASP A 148 12.83 13.43 -2.36
CA ASP A 148 12.35 13.61 -0.99
C ASP A 148 12.54 15.05 -0.47
N LYS A 149 12.91 16.00 -1.33
CA LYS A 149 13.04 17.41 -0.94
C LYS A 149 11.67 18.06 -0.75
N VAL A 150 11.65 19.00 0.19
CA VAL A 150 10.50 19.89 0.43
C VAL A 150 9.97 20.45 -0.90
N SER A 151 8.65 20.45 -1.08
CA SER A 151 8.02 21.04 -2.26
C SER A 151 7.87 22.57 -2.11
N ASP A 152 7.81 23.29 -3.23
CA ASP A 152 7.59 24.73 -3.24
C ASP A 152 6.33 25.13 -2.47
N LYS A 153 5.27 24.32 -2.53
CA LYS A 153 4.02 24.52 -1.78
C LYS A 153 4.22 24.40 -0.27
N GLN A 154 5.01 23.41 0.18
CA GLN A 154 5.31 23.27 1.60
C GLN A 154 6.21 24.40 2.10
N LEU A 155 7.19 24.80 1.30
CA LEU A 155 8.06 25.93 1.60
C LEU A 155 7.25 27.23 1.76
N ALA A 156 6.37 27.53 0.81
CA ALA A 156 5.48 28.67 0.89
C ALA A 156 4.58 28.62 2.14
N ALA A 157 4.06 27.43 2.50
CA ALA A 157 3.25 27.25 3.70
C ALA A 157 4.05 27.49 4.98
N ILE A 158 5.29 26.97 5.09
CA ILE A 158 6.19 27.17 6.24
C ILE A 158 6.40 28.67 6.48
N TYR A 159 6.80 29.41 5.45
CA TYR A 159 7.07 30.84 5.57
C TYR A 159 5.80 31.66 5.86
N ALA A 160 4.66 31.31 5.25
CA ALA A 160 3.40 31.99 5.50
C ALA A 160 2.92 31.83 6.95
N ILE A 161 3.00 30.60 7.49
CA ILE A 161 2.57 30.32 8.87
C ILE A 161 3.53 30.95 9.89
N ALA A 162 4.84 30.83 9.67
CA ALA A 162 5.84 31.46 10.52
C ALA A 162 5.63 32.98 10.58
N LYS A 163 5.46 33.64 9.43
CA LYS A 163 5.18 35.06 9.34
C LYS A 163 3.89 35.46 10.07
N ALA A 164 2.80 34.69 9.89
CA ALA A 164 1.53 34.96 10.55
C ALA A 164 1.60 34.85 12.08
N LYS A 165 2.54 34.06 12.60
CA LYS A 165 2.77 33.89 14.02
C LYS A 165 3.98 34.66 14.57
N SER A 166 4.60 35.51 13.78
CA SER A 166 5.82 36.23 14.15
C SER A 166 6.96 35.33 14.62
N LEU A 167 7.04 34.12 14.04
CA LEU A 167 8.08 33.11 14.26
C LEU A 167 9.12 33.20 13.14
N ASP A 168 10.34 32.80 13.42
CA ASP A 168 11.39 32.64 12.43
C ASP A 168 11.43 31.19 11.92
N ALA A 169 11.09 30.98 10.64
CA ALA A 169 11.04 29.66 10.03
C ALA A 169 12.39 28.94 10.03
N HIS A 170 13.50 29.70 9.87
CA HIS A 170 14.85 29.12 9.90
C HIS A 170 15.22 28.65 11.30
N LEU A 171 14.96 29.48 12.32
CA LEU A 171 15.23 29.11 13.71
C LEU A 171 14.44 27.88 14.14
N GLU A 172 13.15 27.82 13.80
CA GLU A 172 12.30 26.66 14.13
C GLU A 172 12.77 25.39 13.41
N SER A 173 13.14 25.50 12.13
CA SER A 173 13.67 24.38 11.35
C SER A 173 15.02 23.88 11.90
N MET A 174 15.91 24.79 12.24
CA MET A 174 17.21 24.46 12.83
C MET A 174 17.07 23.83 14.21
N ALA A 175 16.11 24.28 15.01
CA ALA A 175 15.86 23.74 16.35
C ALA A 175 15.34 22.29 16.30
N LEU A 176 14.44 21.98 15.35
CA LEU A 176 13.80 20.66 15.25
C LEU A 176 14.62 19.67 14.42
N PHE A 177 15.17 20.12 13.28
CA PHE A 177 15.72 19.22 12.27
C PHE A 177 17.22 19.45 12.00
N ARG A 178 17.84 20.48 12.60
CA ARG A 178 19.22 20.91 12.35
C ARG A 178 19.51 21.11 10.85
N SER A 179 18.52 21.61 10.14
CA SER A 179 18.56 21.80 8.69
C SER A 179 17.73 23.02 8.31
N GLU A 180 18.13 23.71 7.22
CA GLU A 180 17.37 24.80 6.64
C GLU A 180 16.05 24.34 6.06
N PRO A 181 14.98 25.18 6.04
CA PRO A 181 13.67 24.80 5.48
C PRO A 181 13.74 24.25 4.06
N GLU A 182 14.62 24.79 3.21
CA GLU A 182 14.83 24.40 1.82
C GLU A 182 15.53 23.04 1.66
N GLN A 183 16.15 22.55 2.71
CA GLN A 183 16.90 21.30 2.73
C GLN A 183 16.12 20.17 3.37
N LEU A 184 14.96 20.45 3.92
CA LEU A 184 14.10 19.45 4.57
C LEU A 184 13.61 18.41 3.58
N SER A 185 13.35 17.20 4.09
CA SER A 185 12.54 16.22 3.39
C SER A 185 11.07 16.66 3.38
N ARG A 186 10.26 16.10 2.47
CA ARG A 186 8.80 16.33 2.46
C ARG A 186 8.15 15.95 3.79
N SER A 187 8.61 14.90 4.42
CA SER A 187 8.13 14.45 5.73
C SER A 187 8.47 15.48 6.80
N SER A 188 9.73 15.86 6.93
CA SER A 188 10.19 16.87 7.90
C SER A 188 9.54 18.24 7.69
N ALA A 189 9.29 18.61 6.42
CA ALA A 189 8.58 19.85 6.10
C ALA A 189 7.10 19.81 6.56
N SER A 190 6.43 18.65 6.46
CA SER A 190 5.08 18.48 7.01
C SER A 190 5.07 18.58 8.52
N GLU A 191 6.02 17.96 9.20
CA GLU A 191 6.18 18.02 10.65
C GLU A 191 6.45 19.46 11.11
N LEU A 192 7.28 20.23 10.38
CA LEU A 192 7.52 21.64 10.66
C LEU A 192 6.26 22.49 10.51
N ILE A 193 5.46 22.24 9.47
CA ILE A 193 4.17 22.91 9.26
C ILE A 193 3.23 22.66 10.42
N ASP A 194 3.12 21.41 10.89
CA ASP A 194 2.27 21.05 12.01
C ASP A 194 2.78 21.64 13.33
N HIS A 195 4.07 21.65 13.54
CA HIS A 195 4.69 22.32 14.68
C HIS A 195 4.35 23.82 14.69
N LEU A 196 4.61 24.55 13.59
CA LEU A 196 4.31 25.96 13.47
C LEU A 196 2.82 26.29 13.67
N ARG A 197 1.91 25.40 13.26
CA ARG A 197 0.46 25.54 13.51
C ARG A 197 0.12 25.43 14.98
N ASN A 198 0.79 24.55 15.72
CA ASN A 198 0.49 24.19 17.10
C ASN A 198 1.22 25.05 18.14
N VAL A 199 2.26 25.78 17.77
CA VAL A 199 2.94 26.73 18.67
C VAL A 199 1.93 27.77 19.14
N ARG A 200 1.64 27.80 20.45
CA ARG A 200 0.83 28.84 21.10
C ARG A 200 1.73 30.04 21.36
N ILE A 201 1.40 31.17 20.76
CA ILE A 201 2.05 32.43 21.10
C ILE A 201 1.52 32.81 22.47
N SER A 202 2.37 32.76 23.50
CA SER A 202 2.05 33.36 24.79
C SER A 202 2.05 34.88 24.59
N ALA A 203 0.88 35.49 24.79
CA ALA A 203 0.72 36.94 24.76
C ALA A 203 1.41 37.61 25.97
#